data_ede5d9a77394969ef0572be86b3fd211
#
_entry.id   ede5d9a77394969ef0572be86b3fd211
#
_cell.length_a   1.000
_cell.length_b   1.000
_cell.length_c   1.000
_cell.angle_alpha   90.00
_cell.angle_beta   90.00
_cell.angle_gamma   90.00
#
_symmetry.space_group_name_H-M   'P 1'
#
loop_
_entity.id
_entity.type
_entity.pdbx_description
1 polymer ?
#
loop_
_entity_poly.entity_id
_entity_poly.type
_entity_poly.pdbx_seq_one_letter_code
_entity_poly.pdbx_strand_id
1 'polypeptide(L)'
;LAEGLPYEDLWRARQTWLGMAPVYAKATVVALGYGPHRKPTYRVTRKEHIYRWYWQETLPQILLVLALIGASVYHLLTESLLTTADLGSLFWAGFYVLGLSRTIANAWYGVDIRRQVGSQLRRVADE
;
A
#
# COMPACT_ATOMS: atom_id res chain seq x y z
N LEU A 1 -18.98 9.48 -15.93
CA LEU A 1 -18.83 8.01 -15.86
C LEU A 1 -18.41 7.49 -14.46
N ALA A 2 -18.36 8.34 -13.46
CA ALA A 2 -18.12 7.98 -12.06
C ALA A 2 -19.39 8.21 -11.18
N GLU A 3 -20.54 8.34 -11.80
CA GLU A 3 -21.80 8.54 -11.11
C GLU A 3 -22.20 7.23 -10.41
N GLY A 4 -22.06 7.20 -9.09
CA GLY A 4 -22.55 6.12 -8.26
C GLY A 4 -21.53 5.34 -7.41
N LEU A 5 -20.21 5.57 -7.57
CA LEU A 5 -19.25 4.94 -6.69
C LEU A 5 -19.13 5.73 -5.37
N PRO A 6 -19.31 5.09 -4.21
CA PRO A 6 -19.12 5.74 -2.94
C PRO A 6 -17.67 6.24 -2.81
N TYR A 7 -17.51 7.44 -2.25
CA TYR A 7 -16.18 8.08 -2.08
C TYR A 7 -15.17 7.19 -1.36
N GLU A 8 -15.65 6.34 -0.46
CA GLU A 8 -14.82 5.36 0.26
C GLU A 8 -14.15 4.34 -0.66
N ASP A 9 -14.81 3.89 -1.72
CA ASP A 9 -14.28 2.92 -2.65
C ASP A 9 -13.22 3.55 -3.57
N LEU A 10 -13.41 4.81 -3.97
CA LEU A 10 -12.40 5.58 -4.68
C LEU A 10 -11.15 5.80 -3.83
N TRP A 11 -11.33 6.09 -2.53
CA TRP A 11 -10.23 6.25 -1.60
C TRP A 11 -9.48 4.93 -1.39
N ARG A 12 -10.19 3.81 -1.20
CA ARG A 12 -9.61 2.46 -1.09
C ARG A 12 -8.83 2.06 -2.34
N ALA A 13 -9.39 2.32 -3.52
CA ALA A 13 -8.71 2.07 -4.78
C ALA A 13 -7.39 2.85 -4.88
N ARG A 14 -7.40 4.13 -4.49
CA ARG A 14 -6.20 4.97 -4.47
C ARG A 14 -5.13 4.45 -3.50
N GLN A 15 -5.53 4.02 -2.31
CA GLN A 15 -4.63 3.42 -1.32
C GLN A 15 -3.99 2.12 -1.85
N THR A 16 -4.78 1.28 -2.51
CA THR A 16 -4.28 0.05 -3.14
C THR A 16 -3.24 0.37 -4.22
N TRP A 17 -3.51 1.35 -5.06
CA TRP A 17 -2.57 1.81 -6.08
C TRP A 17 -1.25 2.28 -5.49
N LEU A 18 -1.29 3.12 -4.46
CA LEU A 18 -0.10 3.60 -3.75
C LEU A 18 0.68 2.45 -3.09
N GLY A 19 -0.03 1.52 -2.46
CA GLY A 19 0.57 0.34 -1.85
C GLY A 19 1.26 -0.59 -2.85
N MET A 20 0.80 -0.61 -4.11
CA MET A 20 1.40 -1.41 -5.19
C MET A 20 2.62 -0.75 -5.83
N ALA A 21 2.87 0.53 -5.62
CA ALA A 21 3.98 1.25 -6.23
C ALA A 21 5.35 0.59 -6.01
N PRO A 22 5.75 0.14 -4.79
CA PRO A 22 7.01 -0.57 -4.57
C PRO A 22 7.09 -1.91 -5.31
N VAL A 23 5.96 -2.60 -5.46
CA VAL A 23 5.88 -3.88 -6.19
C VAL A 23 6.16 -3.65 -7.67
N TYR A 24 5.55 -2.61 -8.26
CA TYR A 24 5.81 -2.24 -9.65
C TYR A 24 7.24 -1.77 -9.85
N ALA A 25 7.78 -0.95 -8.96
CA ALA A 25 9.17 -0.52 -9.02
C ALA A 25 10.13 -1.72 -9.01
N LYS A 26 9.93 -2.66 -8.07
CA LYS A 26 10.71 -3.90 -8.00
C LYS A 26 10.56 -4.72 -9.28
N ALA A 27 9.35 -4.91 -9.78
CA ALA A 27 9.10 -5.66 -11.01
C ALA A 27 9.80 -5.02 -12.22
N THR A 28 9.77 -3.70 -12.32
CA THR A 28 10.45 -2.94 -13.39
C THR A 28 11.96 -3.12 -13.31
N VAL A 29 12.57 -2.96 -12.12
CA VAL A 29 14.01 -3.15 -11.94
C VAL A 29 14.44 -4.57 -12.28
N VAL A 30 13.66 -5.56 -11.83
CA VAL A 30 13.91 -6.98 -12.15
C VAL A 30 13.78 -7.22 -13.65
N ALA A 31 12.74 -6.70 -14.30
CA ALA A 31 12.55 -6.85 -15.74
C ALA A 31 13.68 -6.23 -16.56
N LEU A 32 14.17 -5.06 -16.17
CA LEU A 32 15.34 -4.42 -16.79
C LEU A 32 16.62 -5.24 -16.62
N GLY A 33 16.80 -5.89 -15.46
CA GLY A 33 17.96 -6.73 -15.19
C GLY A 33 17.96 -8.06 -15.94
N TYR A 34 16.77 -8.62 -16.26
CA TYR A 34 16.70 -9.89 -17.00
C TYR A 34 16.98 -9.77 -18.49
N GLY A 35 16.76 -8.60 -19.08
CA GLY A 35 16.90 -8.37 -20.52
C GLY A 35 15.82 -9.11 -21.36
N PRO A 36 15.80 -8.87 -22.68
CA PRO A 36 14.70 -9.34 -23.55
C PRO A 36 14.66 -10.86 -23.77
N HIS A 37 15.74 -11.58 -23.43
CA HIS A 37 15.86 -13.02 -23.73
C HIS A 37 15.62 -13.94 -22.52
N ARG A 38 15.45 -13.41 -21.31
CA ARG A 38 15.16 -14.22 -20.11
C ARG A 38 13.76 -13.95 -19.61
N LYS A 39 12.89 -14.95 -19.77
CA LYS A 39 11.55 -14.90 -19.14
C LYS A 39 11.69 -15.10 -17.62
N PRO A 40 11.11 -14.21 -16.80
CA PRO A 40 11.06 -14.43 -15.36
C PRO A 40 10.30 -15.72 -15.06
N THR A 41 10.80 -16.50 -14.11
CA THR A 41 10.12 -17.72 -13.67
C THR A 41 8.77 -17.36 -13.05
N TYR A 42 7.67 -17.77 -13.70
CA TYR A 42 6.34 -17.55 -13.19
C TYR A 42 6.13 -18.43 -11.94
N ARG A 43 6.08 -17.81 -10.77
CA ARG A 43 5.68 -18.48 -9.53
C ARG A 43 4.17 -18.32 -9.37
N VAL A 44 3.46 -19.42 -9.46
CA VAL A 44 2.04 -19.46 -9.11
C VAL A 44 1.92 -19.16 -7.63
N THR A 45 1.22 -18.08 -7.27
CA THR A 45 0.88 -17.80 -5.87
C THR A 45 0.01 -18.93 -5.34
N ARG A 46 0.46 -19.60 -4.28
CA ARG A 46 -0.34 -20.62 -3.58
C ARG A 46 -1.61 -19.95 -3.07
N LYS A 47 -2.76 -20.51 -3.39
CA LYS A 47 -4.07 -20.04 -2.92
C LYS A 47 -4.36 -20.42 -1.46
N GLU A 48 -3.39 -20.96 -0.74
CA GLU A 48 -3.52 -21.29 0.66
C GLU A 48 -3.39 -20.01 1.49
N HIS A 49 -4.45 -19.66 2.21
CA HIS A 49 -4.43 -18.61 3.21
C HIS A 49 -3.60 -19.07 4.41
N ILE A 50 -2.29 -18.90 4.31
CA ILE A 50 -1.42 -19.08 5.44
C ILE A 50 -1.45 -17.76 6.22
N TYR A 51 -1.94 -17.79 7.46
CA TYR A 51 -1.79 -16.69 8.43
C TYR A 51 -0.30 -16.50 8.70
N ARG A 52 0.35 -15.69 7.89
CA ARG A 52 1.77 -15.38 8.00
C ARG A 52 1.93 -13.88 7.95
N TRP A 53 2.73 -13.35 8.84
CA TRP A 53 3.22 -12.00 8.77
C TRP A 53 3.96 -11.82 7.44
N TYR A 54 3.39 -11.04 6.53
CA TYR A 54 3.99 -10.70 5.24
C TYR A 54 4.99 -9.54 5.38
N TRP A 55 5.85 -9.68 6.37
CA TRP A 55 6.85 -8.70 6.73
C TRP A 55 7.78 -8.34 5.54
N GLN A 56 8.20 -9.31 4.74
CA GLN A 56 9.10 -9.09 3.63
C GLN A 56 8.45 -8.31 2.48
N GLU A 57 7.16 -8.47 2.28
CA GLU A 57 6.40 -7.75 1.26
C GLU A 57 6.09 -6.31 1.68
N THR A 58 5.94 -6.05 2.98
CA THR A 58 5.62 -4.71 3.51
C THR A 58 6.86 -3.88 3.86
N LEU A 59 8.02 -4.48 3.91
CA LEU A 59 9.28 -3.80 4.24
C LEU A 59 9.54 -2.57 3.35
N PRO A 60 9.38 -2.62 2.02
CA PRO A 60 9.59 -1.46 1.16
C PRO A 60 8.66 -0.29 1.50
N GLN A 61 7.40 -0.58 1.85
CA GLN A 61 6.42 0.45 2.24
C GLN A 61 6.79 1.08 3.59
N ILE A 62 7.24 0.26 4.55
CA ILE A 62 7.71 0.73 5.86
C ILE A 62 8.92 1.65 5.69
N LEU A 63 9.92 1.23 4.90
CA LEU A 63 11.09 2.05 4.63
C LEU A 63 10.74 3.38 3.95
N LEU A 64 9.81 3.36 3.01
CA LEU A 64 9.35 4.58 2.34
C LEU A 64 8.64 5.53 3.32
N VAL A 65 7.78 5.02 4.21
CA VAL A 65 7.13 5.82 5.26
C VAL A 65 8.16 6.44 6.19
N LEU A 66 9.14 5.66 6.66
CA LEU A 66 10.20 6.16 7.53
C LEU A 66 11.06 7.22 6.82
N ALA A 67 11.38 7.03 5.55
CA ALA A 67 12.12 8.02 4.75
C ALA A 67 11.33 9.33 4.58
N LEU A 68 10.03 9.26 4.30
CA LEU A 68 9.17 10.44 4.18
C LEU A 68 9.06 11.20 5.51
N ILE A 69 8.86 10.50 6.62
CA ILE A 69 8.82 11.11 7.94
C ILE A 69 10.18 11.73 8.28
N GLY A 70 11.27 10.99 8.09
CA GLY A 70 12.63 11.47 8.38
C GLY A 70 13.00 12.69 7.55
N ALA A 71 12.70 12.69 6.25
CA ALA A 71 12.94 13.83 5.36
C ALA A 71 12.10 15.06 5.77
N SER A 72 10.82 14.85 6.13
CA SER A 72 9.95 15.93 6.59
C SER A 72 10.44 16.55 7.89
N VAL A 73 10.83 15.72 8.86
CA VAL A 73 11.39 16.19 10.14
C VAL A 73 12.71 16.92 9.92
N TYR A 74 13.61 16.35 9.11
CA TYR A 74 14.89 16.98 8.78
C TYR A 74 14.68 18.37 8.15
N HIS A 75 13.77 18.47 7.18
CA HIS A 75 13.44 19.72 6.52
C HIS A 75 12.91 20.77 7.52
N LEU A 76 11.98 20.38 8.40
CA LEU A 76 11.43 21.27 9.43
C LEU A 76 12.46 21.74 10.47
N LEU A 77 13.51 20.95 10.72
CA LEU A 77 14.56 21.30 11.68
C LEU A 77 15.66 22.18 11.06
N THR A 78 15.86 22.09 9.75
CA THR A 78 16.95 22.82 9.05
C THR A 78 16.49 24.13 8.44
N GLU A 79 15.24 24.22 8.00
CA GLU A 79 14.71 25.43 7.38
C GLU A 79 14.08 26.37 8.42
N SER A 80 14.57 27.61 8.49
CA SER A 80 14.06 28.63 9.40
C SER A 80 12.78 29.30 8.91
N LEU A 81 12.51 29.29 7.60
CA LEU A 81 11.35 29.90 6.96
C LEU A 81 10.70 28.91 6.00
N LEU A 82 9.47 28.53 6.28
CA LEU A 82 8.69 27.66 5.40
C LEU A 82 8.11 28.45 4.24
N THR A 83 8.40 28.03 3.03
CA THR A 83 7.79 28.58 1.81
C THR A 83 6.48 27.84 1.49
N THR A 84 5.68 28.42 0.58
CA THR A 84 4.45 27.78 0.10
C THR A 84 4.74 26.43 -0.57
N ALA A 85 5.90 26.29 -1.23
CA ALA A 85 6.34 25.04 -1.85
C ALA A 85 6.63 23.96 -0.80
N ASP A 86 7.22 24.34 0.34
CA ASP A 86 7.51 23.45 1.45
C ASP A 86 6.23 22.93 2.09
N LEU A 87 5.24 23.79 2.29
CA LEU A 87 3.93 23.39 2.79
C LEU A 87 3.24 22.41 1.85
N GLY A 88 3.34 22.61 0.54
CA GLY A 88 2.84 21.68 -0.47
C GLY A 88 3.53 20.31 -0.38
N SER A 89 4.85 20.31 -0.25
CA SER A 89 5.66 19.09 -0.12
C SER A 89 5.33 18.31 1.15
N LEU A 90 5.22 19.01 2.29
CA LEU A 90 4.84 18.40 3.58
C LEU A 90 3.41 17.84 3.55
N PHE A 91 2.47 18.56 2.91
CA PHE A 91 1.12 18.06 2.72
C PHE A 91 1.12 16.73 1.94
N TRP A 92 1.84 16.66 0.82
CA TRP A 92 1.93 15.45 0.03
C TRP A 92 2.64 14.32 0.78
N ALA A 93 3.71 14.61 1.50
CA ALA A 93 4.40 13.62 2.34
C ALA A 93 3.44 13.03 3.38
N GLY A 94 2.68 13.86 4.10
CA GLY A 94 1.66 13.42 5.05
C GLY A 94 0.58 12.56 4.39
N PHE A 95 0.10 12.96 3.21
CA PHE A 95 -0.87 12.20 2.44
C PHE A 95 -0.36 10.79 2.06
N TYR A 96 0.90 10.68 1.61
CA TYR A 96 1.51 9.39 1.30
C TYR A 96 1.73 8.54 2.55
N VAL A 97 2.18 9.13 3.65
CA VAL A 97 2.33 8.42 4.94
C VAL A 97 1.00 7.82 5.39
N LEU A 98 -0.09 8.58 5.34
CA LEU A 98 -1.43 8.09 5.70
C LEU A 98 -1.91 6.96 4.76
N GLY A 99 -1.70 7.11 3.45
CA GLY A 99 -2.08 6.11 2.47
C GLY A 99 -1.32 4.78 2.65
N LEU A 100 0.00 4.86 2.83
CA LEU A 100 0.85 3.68 3.00
C LEU A 100 0.68 3.02 4.37
N SER A 101 0.48 3.77 5.45
CA SER A 101 0.30 3.22 6.79
C SER A 101 -0.93 2.31 6.86
N ARG A 102 -2.02 2.67 6.18
CA ARG A 102 -3.20 1.82 6.09
C ARG A 102 -2.97 0.54 5.28
N THR A 103 -2.17 0.63 4.21
CA THR A 103 -1.75 -0.55 3.43
C THR A 103 -0.94 -1.51 4.30
N ILE A 104 0.00 -0.99 5.09
CA ILE A 104 0.80 -1.75 6.05
C ILE A 104 -0.10 -2.39 7.12
N ALA A 105 -1.04 -1.62 7.68
CA ALA A 105 -1.98 -2.13 8.68
C ALA A 105 -2.86 -3.27 8.12
N ASN A 106 -3.38 -3.12 6.90
CA ASN A 106 -4.17 -4.16 6.26
C ASN A 106 -3.37 -5.44 5.99
N ALA A 107 -2.08 -5.32 5.66
CA ALA A 107 -1.19 -6.48 5.49
C ALA A 107 -0.92 -7.20 6.83
N TRP A 108 -0.97 -6.47 7.95
CA TRP A 108 -0.78 -7.05 9.29
C TRP A 108 -2.02 -7.74 9.82
N TYR A 109 -3.18 -7.10 9.68
CA TYR A 109 -4.42 -7.62 10.29
C TYR A 109 -5.06 -8.75 9.48
N GLY A 110 -4.58 -9.05 8.29
CA GLY A 110 -5.17 -10.03 7.39
C GLY A 110 -6.69 -9.84 7.32
N VAL A 111 -7.26 -9.58 6.19
CA VAL A 111 -8.72 -9.49 6.08
C VAL A 111 -9.28 -10.81 6.61
N ASP A 112 -9.98 -10.78 7.73
CA ASP A 112 -10.62 -11.95 8.33
C ASP A 112 -11.82 -12.36 7.47
N ILE A 113 -11.50 -12.97 6.33
CA ILE A 113 -12.48 -13.45 5.34
C ILE A 113 -13.42 -14.46 6.02
N ARG A 114 -12.95 -15.19 7.04
CA ARG A 114 -13.80 -16.10 7.81
C ARG A 114 -14.92 -15.37 8.55
N ARG A 115 -14.68 -14.18 9.09
CA ARG A 115 -15.73 -13.39 9.73
C ARG A 115 -16.77 -12.93 8.73
N GLN A 116 -16.34 -12.49 7.55
CA GLN A 116 -17.27 -12.04 6.51
C GLN A 116 -18.06 -13.20 5.91
N VAL A 117 -17.41 -14.31 5.58
CA VAL A 117 -18.09 -15.50 5.04
C VAL A 117 -19.00 -16.12 6.12
N GLY A 118 -18.57 -16.21 7.36
CA GLY A 118 -19.37 -16.72 8.46
C GLY A 118 -20.61 -15.87 8.76
N SER A 119 -20.52 -14.56 8.64
CA SER A 119 -21.68 -13.66 8.81
C SER A 119 -22.65 -13.72 7.62
N GLN A 120 -22.16 -13.91 6.42
CA GLN A 120 -22.99 -14.10 5.22
C GLN A 120 -23.72 -15.45 5.25
N LEU A 121 -23.02 -16.52 5.63
CA LEU A 121 -23.65 -17.86 5.76
C LEU A 121 -24.72 -17.91 6.86
N ARG A 122 -24.54 -17.19 7.97
CA ARG A 122 -25.58 -17.07 8.99
C ARG A 122 -26.82 -16.33 8.48
N ARG A 123 -26.65 -15.24 7.71
CA ARG A 123 -27.80 -14.51 7.13
C ARG A 123 -28.62 -15.38 6.18
N VAL A 124 -27.94 -16.19 5.36
CA VAL A 124 -28.63 -17.11 4.41
C VAL A 124 -29.30 -18.28 5.13
N ALA A 125 -28.82 -18.67 6.30
CA ALA A 125 -29.43 -19.75 7.10
C ALA A 125 -30.62 -19.28 7.96
N ASP A 126 -30.73 -17.97 8.17
CA ASP A 126 -31.82 -17.34 8.95
C ASP A 126 -32.99 -16.87 8.06
N GLU A 127 -32.85 -16.96 6.71
CA GLU A 127 -33.92 -16.73 5.71
C GLU A 127 -34.57 -18.06 5.29
#